data_fca4fd7a0d5a68ab30ed1fe6252ed2a1
#
_entry.id   fca4fd7a0d5a68ab30ed1fe6252ed2a1
#
_cell.length_a   1.000
_cell.length_b   1.000
_cell.length_c   1.000
_cell.angle_alpha   90.00
_cell.angle_beta   90.00
_cell.angle_gamma   90.00
#
_symmetry.space_group_name_H-M   'P 1'
#
loop_
_entity.id
_entity.type
_entity.pdbx_description
1 polymer ?
#
loop_
_entity_poly.entity_id
_entity_poly.type
_entity_poly.pdbx_seq_one_letter_code
_entity_poly.pdbx_strand_id
1 'polypeptide(L)'
;MAPNGQPLAGFGDRLLAYLIDTAVAMAVMMALFLPVFFLVFFRMIDELEQAGPNGPDPAEVWTSVFLPLLAAELGVLLLMLVFYWVYHVEYARRTGQTLGKKVMKLRIVPVQPDAALSRGMLGKRWAVEFAGGMFVPFLSYLDGFWQLWDKPWQQCLHDKFAGTVVVKVGP
;
A
#
# COMPACT_ATOMS: atom_id res chain seq x y z
N MET A 1 -27.21 4.93 -1.58
CA MET A 1 -26.94 4.64 -3.00
C MET A 1 -25.86 5.56 -3.51
N ALA A 2 -24.98 5.07 -4.37
CA ALA A 2 -24.02 5.89 -5.09
C ALA A 2 -24.71 6.72 -6.19
N PRO A 3 -24.03 7.75 -6.74
CA PRO A 3 -24.61 8.58 -7.80
C PRO A 3 -25.03 7.81 -9.06
N ASN A 4 -24.40 6.68 -9.34
CA ASN A 4 -24.73 5.78 -10.46
C ASN A 4 -25.84 4.77 -10.14
N GLY A 5 -26.54 4.89 -9.00
CA GLY A 5 -27.63 4.01 -8.57
C GLY A 5 -27.19 2.67 -7.94
N GLN A 6 -25.89 2.36 -7.90
CA GLN A 6 -25.40 1.12 -7.28
C GLN A 6 -25.37 1.24 -5.74
N PRO A 7 -25.52 0.12 -5.00
CA PRO A 7 -25.40 0.14 -3.56
C PRO A 7 -23.96 0.48 -3.13
N LEU A 8 -23.85 1.31 -2.09
CA LEU A 8 -22.55 1.64 -1.50
C LEU A 8 -21.95 0.41 -0.81
N ALA A 9 -20.64 0.28 -0.86
CA ALA A 9 -19.89 -0.72 -0.11
C ALA A 9 -19.93 -0.39 1.39
N GLY A 10 -20.29 -1.37 2.22
CA GLY A 10 -20.24 -1.22 3.68
C GLY A 10 -18.81 -1.14 4.21
N PHE A 11 -18.65 -0.63 5.46
CA PHE A 11 -17.35 -0.55 6.13
C PHE A 11 -16.67 -1.93 6.22
N GLY A 12 -17.39 -2.96 6.66
CA GLY A 12 -16.84 -4.33 6.80
C GLY A 12 -16.35 -4.90 5.47
N ASP A 13 -17.10 -4.73 4.38
CA ASP A 13 -16.70 -5.19 3.04
C ASP A 13 -15.40 -4.49 2.59
N ARG A 14 -15.28 -3.19 2.83
CA ARG A 14 -14.08 -2.41 2.49
C ARG A 14 -12.88 -2.80 3.35
N LEU A 15 -13.10 -3.03 4.65
CA LEU A 15 -12.05 -3.49 5.57
C LEU A 15 -11.52 -4.87 5.15
N LEU A 16 -12.39 -5.82 4.82
CA LEU A 16 -11.98 -7.13 4.34
C LEU A 16 -11.21 -7.03 3.02
N ALA A 17 -11.67 -6.20 2.07
CA ALA A 17 -10.94 -5.95 0.84
C ALA A 17 -9.54 -5.37 1.10
N TYR A 18 -9.43 -4.42 2.03
CA TYR A 18 -8.17 -3.83 2.44
C TYR A 18 -7.23 -4.87 3.08
N LEU A 19 -7.75 -5.74 3.96
CA LEU A 19 -6.96 -6.81 4.57
C LEU A 19 -6.42 -7.81 3.53
N ILE A 20 -7.21 -8.16 2.52
CA ILE A 20 -6.77 -9.02 1.41
C ILE A 20 -5.67 -8.31 0.60
N ASP A 21 -5.86 -7.04 0.24
CA ASP A 21 -4.87 -6.25 -0.49
C ASP A 21 -3.57 -6.10 0.32
N THR A 22 -3.68 -5.92 1.65
CA THR A 22 -2.54 -5.88 2.57
C THR A 22 -1.81 -7.23 2.61
N ALA A 23 -2.52 -8.35 2.64
CA ALA A 23 -1.91 -9.68 2.61
C ALA A 23 -1.11 -9.91 1.31
N VAL A 24 -1.64 -9.45 0.17
CA VAL A 24 -0.91 -9.48 -1.12
C VAL A 24 0.36 -8.63 -1.04
N ALA A 25 0.26 -7.41 -0.53
CA ALA A 25 1.41 -6.52 -0.38
C ALA A 25 2.46 -7.08 0.60
N MET A 26 2.04 -7.70 1.71
CA MET A 26 2.93 -8.38 2.65
C MET A 26 3.65 -9.56 2.00
N ALA A 27 2.97 -10.37 1.18
CA ALA A 27 3.60 -11.47 0.46
C ALA A 27 4.70 -10.98 -0.50
N VAL A 28 4.44 -9.90 -1.24
CA VAL A 28 5.44 -9.25 -2.11
C VAL A 28 6.59 -8.69 -1.29
N MET A 29 6.30 -7.98 -0.20
CA MET A 29 7.31 -7.43 0.70
C MET A 29 8.22 -8.53 1.27
N MET A 30 7.64 -9.63 1.76
CA MET A 30 8.42 -10.77 2.29
C MET A 30 9.31 -11.39 1.21
N ALA A 31 8.81 -11.56 -0.01
CA ALA A 31 9.59 -12.08 -1.12
C ALA A 31 10.79 -11.20 -1.50
N LEU A 32 10.67 -9.88 -1.34
CA LEU A 32 11.75 -8.93 -1.58
C LEU A 32 12.72 -8.80 -0.37
N PHE A 33 12.16 -8.76 0.83
CA PHE A 33 12.91 -8.49 2.05
C PHE A 33 13.74 -9.69 2.52
N LEU A 34 13.18 -10.91 2.52
CA LEU A 34 13.85 -12.09 3.09
C LEU A 34 15.21 -12.39 2.43
N PRO A 35 15.36 -12.37 1.09
CA PRO A 35 16.66 -12.59 0.47
C PRO A 35 17.70 -11.56 0.92
N VAL A 36 17.30 -10.29 1.00
CA VAL A 36 18.18 -9.19 1.44
C VAL A 36 18.55 -9.38 2.91
N PHE A 37 17.59 -9.68 3.76
CA PHE A 37 17.81 -9.94 5.18
C PHE A 37 18.82 -11.06 5.41
N PHE A 38 18.65 -12.22 4.75
CA PHE A 38 19.56 -13.34 4.92
C PHE A 38 20.97 -13.01 4.38
N LEU A 39 21.07 -12.31 3.26
CA LEU A 39 22.36 -11.90 2.72
C LEU A 39 23.12 -11.03 3.72
N VAL A 40 22.47 -10.04 4.30
CA VAL A 40 23.08 -9.15 5.29
C VAL A 40 23.37 -9.89 6.59
N PHE A 41 22.46 -10.77 7.04
CA PHE A 41 22.63 -11.57 8.24
C PHE A 41 23.87 -12.48 8.15
N PHE A 42 24.07 -13.18 7.04
CA PHE A 42 25.25 -14.01 6.85
C PHE A 42 26.54 -13.20 6.76
N ARG A 43 26.52 -12.04 6.09
CA ARG A 43 27.66 -11.12 6.11
C ARG A 43 28.03 -10.66 7.52
N MET A 44 27.03 -10.33 8.33
CA MET A 44 27.29 -9.95 9.72
C MET A 44 27.92 -11.08 10.53
N ILE A 45 27.51 -12.34 10.30
CA ILE A 45 28.15 -13.50 10.94
C ILE A 45 29.59 -13.62 10.49
N ASP A 46 29.89 -13.53 9.19
CA ASP A 46 31.25 -13.60 8.66
C ASP A 46 32.18 -12.53 9.27
N GLU A 47 31.68 -11.29 9.41
CA GLU A 47 32.43 -10.20 10.06
C GLU A 47 32.73 -10.51 11.54
N LEU A 48 31.74 -11.06 12.26
CA LEU A 48 31.91 -11.44 13.67
C LEU A 48 32.93 -12.60 13.83
N GLU A 49 32.91 -13.60 12.94
CA GLU A 49 33.80 -14.74 12.97
C GLU A 49 35.25 -14.34 12.62
N GLN A 50 35.45 -13.35 11.74
CA GLN A 50 36.73 -12.83 11.34
C GLN A 50 37.28 -11.79 12.33
N ALA A 51 36.48 -11.32 13.27
CA ALA A 51 36.90 -10.34 14.26
C ALA A 51 37.98 -10.90 15.19
N GLY A 52 39.04 -10.12 15.37
CA GLY A 52 40.11 -10.46 16.32
C GLY A 52 39.67 -10.33 17.80
N PRO A 53 40.58 -10.49 18.76
CA PRO A 53 40.29 -10.42 20.19
C PRO A 53 39.68 -9.11 20.67
N ASN A 54 39.81 -8.04 19.90
CA ASN A 54 39.24 -6.70 20.21
C ASN A 54 37.86 -6.48 19.60
N GLY A 55 37.26 -7.49 18.96
CA GLY A 55 36.01 -7.38 18.22
C GLY A 55 36.22 -6.80 16.81
N PRO A 56 35.11 -6.70 16.01
CA PRO A 56 35.19 -6.14 14.67
C PRO A 56 35.44 -4.63 14.70
N ASP A 57 36.15 -4.12 13.69
CA ASP A 57 36.35 -2.69 13.52
C ASP A 57 35.01 -2.00 13.21
N PRO A 58 34.58 -1.01 14.02
CA PRO A 58 33.32 -0.31 13.78
C PRO A 58 33.23 0.34 12.39
N ALA A 59 34.32 0.83 11.83
CA ALA A 59 34.36 1.44 10.50
C ALA A 59 34.15 0.39 9.40
N GLU A 60 34.71 -0.80 9.57
CA GLU A 60 34.55 -1.92 8.65
C GLU A 60 33.10 -2.46 8.70
N VAL A 61 32.54 -2.68 9.89
CA VAL A 61 31.13 -3.08 10.06
C VAL A 61 30.18 -2.05 9.44
N TRP A 62 30.47 -0.76 9.60
CA TRP A 62 29.66 0.29 8.99
C TRP A 62 29.62 0.19 7.46
N THR A 63 30.77 -0.04 6.83
CA THR A 63 30.88 -0.06 5.36
C THR A 63 30.49 -1.41 4.74
N SER A 64 30.77 -2.53 5.44
CA SER A 64 30.50 -3.89 4.92
C SER A 64 29.07 -4.38 5.21
N VAL A 65 28.46 -3.90 6.31
CA VAL A 65 27.12 -4.36 6.76
C VAL A 65 26.09 -3.24 6.69
N PHE A 66 26.30 -2.13 7.43
CA PHE A 66 25.24 -1.12 7.58
C PHE A 66 24.95 -0.33 6.30
N LEU A 67 25.97 0.07 5.56
CA LEU A 67 25.77 0.84 4.33
C LEU A 67 25.09 0.01 3.22
N PRO A 68 25.47 -1.25 2.94
CA PRO A 68 24.72 -2.12 2.04
C PRO A 68 23.29 -2.41 2.52
N LEU A 69 23.08 -2.59 3.82
CA LEU A 69 21.73 -2.78 4.38
C LEU A 69 20.85 -1.57 4.11
N LEU A 70 21.32 -0.36 4.41
CA LEU A 70 20.59 0.88 4.17
C LEU A 70 20.26 1.04 2.66
N ALA A 71 21.23 0.76 1.79
CA ALA A 71 21.00 0.81 0.35
C ALA A 71 19.94 -0.21 -0.11
N ALA A 72 19.98 -1.41 0.46
CA ALA A 72 19.00 -2.45 0.16
C ALA A 72 17.59 -2.11 0.68
N GLU A 73 17.48 -1.55 1.90
CA GLU A 73 16.21 -1.08 2.46
C GLU A 73 15.59 0.03 1.60
N LEU A 74 16.39 1.00 1.17
CA LEU A 74 15.94 2.04 0.24
C LEU A 74 15.48 1.44 -1.10
N GLY A 75 16.20 0.45 -1.62
CA GLY A 75 15.82 -0.29 -2.82
C GLY A 75 14.46 -1.00 -2.65
N VAL A 76 14.27 -1.72 -1.56
CA VAL A 76 12.99 -2.40 -1.24
C VAL A 76 11.87 -1.37 -1.09
N LEU A 77 12.10 -0.26 -0.40
CA LEU A 77 11.13 0.82 -0.26
C LEU A 77 10.68 1.37 -1.62
N LEU A 78 11.63 1.67 -2.51
CA LEU A 78 11.32 2.16 -3.86
C LEU A 78 10.54 1.12 -4.67
N LEU A 79 10.94 -0.15 -4.61
CA LEU A 79 10.21 -1.23 -5.27
C LEU A 79 8.78 -1.38 -4.74
N MET A 80 8.58 -1.24 -3.43
CA MET A 80 7.25 -1.27 -2.84
C MET A 80 6.39 -0.06 -3.26
N LEU A 81 6.96 1.13 -3.36
CA LEU A 81 6.24 2.30 -3.88
C LEU A 81 5.80 2.09 -5.34
N VAL A 82 6.69 1.53 -6.17
CA VAL A 82 6.35 1.17 -7.56
C VAL A 82 5.28 0.08 -7.59
N PHE A 83 5.40 -0.96 -6.76
CA PHE A 83 4.39 -2.01 -6.64
C PHE A 83 3.02 -1.43 -6.26
N TYR A 84 2.94 -0.60 -5.22
CA TYR A 84 1.69 0.04 -4.79
C TYR A 84 1.09 0.92 -5.89
N TRP A 85 1.93 1.68 -6.62
CA TRP A 85 1.47 2.46 -7.76
C TRP A 85 0.90 1.57 -8.86
N VAL A 86 1.65 0.56 -9.31
CA VAL A 86 1.20 -0.36 -10.37
C VAL A 86 -0.09 -1.08 -9.95
N TYR A 87 -0.18 -1.53 -8.71
CA TYR A 87 -1.31 -2.30 -8.19
C TYR A 87 -2.56 -1.44 -7.97
N HIS A 88 -2.43 -0.29 -7.32
CA HIS A 88 -3.57 0.55 -6.97
C HIS A 88 -3.97 1.56 -8.05
N VAL A 89 -3.08 1.86 -9.00
CA VAL A 89 -3.36 2.81 -10.09
C VAL A 89 -3.48 2.09 -11.43
N GLU A 90 -2.44 1.44 -11.91
CA GLU A 90 -2.43 0.89 -13.26
C GLU A 90 -3.30 -0.36 -13.40
N TYR A 91 -3.22 -1.29 -12.45
CA TYR A 91 -4.07 -2.48 -12.45
C TYR A 91 -5.53 -2.12 -12.17
N ALA A 92 -5.78 -1.35 -11.10
CA ALA A 92 -7.13 -0.96 -10.72
C ALA A 92 -7.84 -0.08 -11.79
N ARG A 93 -7.09 0.68 -12.61
CA ARG A 93 -7.67 1.49 -13.69
C ARG A 93 -8.45 0.66 -14.71
N ARG A 94 -8.03 -0.58 -14.97
CA ARG A 94 -8.64 -1.43 -16.00
C ARG A 94 -10.04 -1.91 -15.62
N THR A 95 -10.28 -2.17 -14.36
CA THR A 95 -11.53 -2.79 -13.87
C THR A 95 -12.22 -1.99 -12.76
N GLY A 96 -11.58 -0.97 -12.22
CA GLY A 96 -12.01 -0.26 -11.01
C GLY A 96 -11.79 -1.07 -9.73
N GLN A 97 -10.99 -2.14 -9.78
CA GLN A 97 -10.87 -3.10 -8.68
C GLN A 97 -9.40 -3.48 -8.43
N THR A 98 -9.00 -3.58 -7.17
CA THR A 98 -7.85 -4.36 -6.72
C THR A 98 -8.24 -5.83 -6.53
N LEU A 99 -7.32 -6.73 -6.21
CA LEU A 99 -7.64 -8.14 -5.95
C LEU A 99 -8.60 -8.28 -4.77
N GLY A 100 -8.32 -7.59 -3.65
CA GLY A 100 -9.20 -7.60 -2.48
C GLY A 100 -10.61 -7.09 -2.82
N LYS A 101 -10.71 -5.98 -3.56
CA LYS A 101 -12.00 -5.45 -4.02
C LYS A 101 -12.70 -6.41 -4.97
N LYS A 102 -11.96 -7.12 -5.82
CA LYS A 102 -12.54 -8.13 -6.73
C LYS A 102 -13.12 -9.32 -5.95
N VAL A 103 -12.40 -9.83 -4.95
CA VAL A 103 -12.87 -10.92 -4.08
C VAL A 103 -14.13 -10.50 -3.32
N MET A 104 -14.15 -9.27 -2.80
CA MET A 104 -15.27 -8.72 -2.05
C MET A 104 -16.40 -8.15 -2.94
N LYS A 105 -16.31 -8.31 -4.25
CA LYS A 105 -17.28 -7.77 -5.24
C LYS A 105 -17.47 -6.26 -5.07
N LEU A 106 -16.40 -5.51 -4.86
CA LEU A 106 -16.38 -4.05 -4.74
C LEU A 106 -15.76 -3.41 -5.97
N ARG A 107 -16.19 -2.19 -6.31
CA ARG A 107 -15.62 -1.41 -7.40
C ARG A 107 -15.53 0.07 -7.06
N ILE A 108 -14.44 0.70 -7.48
CA ILE A 108 -14.24 2.14 -7.42
C ILE A 108 -14.93 2.74 -8.65
N VAL A 109 -15.80 3.72 -8.41
CA VAL A 109 -16.47 4.48 -9.47
C VAL A 109 -16.35 5.98 -9.20
N PRO A 110 -16.34 6.84 -10.23
CA PRO A 110 -16.39 8.28 -10.04
C PRO A 110 -17.70 8.72 -9.37
N VAL A 111 -17.65 9.82 -8.61
CA VAL A 111 -18.87 10.48 -8.08
C VAL A 111 -19.71 11.06 -9.21
N GLN A 112 -19.07 11.56 -10.27
CA GLN A 112 -19.79 12.03 -11.47
C GLN A 112 -20.20 10.81 -12.31
N PRO A 113 -21.53 10.58 -12.52
CA PRO A 113 -22.03 9.37 -13.15
C PRO A 113 -21.52 9.10 -14.56
N ASP A 114 -21.28 10.17 -15.34
CA ASP A 114 -20.84 10.10 -16.73
C ASP A 114 -19.32 10.11 -16.90
N ALA A 115 -18.58 10.23 -15.80
CA ALA A 115 -17.12 10.25 -15.84
C ALA A 115 -16.54 8.84 -15.89
N ALA A 116 -15.52 8.65 -16.72
CA ALA A 116 -14.70 7.43 -16.67
C ALA A 116 -13.67 7.50 -15.52
N LEU A 117 -13.41 6.37 -14.87
CA LEU A 117 -12.39 6.27 -13.85
C LEU A 117 -11.01 6.55 -14.46
N SER A 118 -10.40 7.67 -14.08
CA SER A 118 -9.15 8.14 -14.65
C SER A 118 -7.93 7.73 -13.81
N ARG A 119 -6.74 7.70 -14.46
CA ARG A 119 -5.45 7.52 -13.79
C ARG A 119 -5.22 8.59 -12.73
N GLY A 120 -5.62 9.84 -13.01
CA GLY A 120 -5.48 10.95 -12.06
C GLY A 120 -6.30 10.75 -10.79
N MET A 121 -7.53 10.23 -10.90
CA MET A 121 -8.35 9.90 -9.73
C MET A 121 -7.68 8.82 -8.87
N LEU A 122 -7.22 7.73 -9.48
CA LEU A 122 -6.54 6.65 -8.76
C LEU A 122 -5.19 7.10 -8.19
N GLY A 123 -4.44 7.95 -8.89
CA GLY A 123 -3.21 8.56 -8.39
C GLY A 123 -3.43 9.45 -7.16
N LYS A 124 -4.51 10.23 -7.13
CA LYS A 124 -4.90 11.01 -5.94
C LYS A 124 -5.25 10.12 -4.75
N ARG A 125 -5.96 9.00 -4.99
CA ARG A 125 -6.24 7.99 -3.96
C ARG A 125 -4.95 7.45 -3.38
N TRP A 126 -4.05 6.98 -4.25
CA TRP A 126 -2.75 6.46 -3.88
C TRP A 126 -1.92 7.47 -3.08
N ALA A 127 -1.93 8.74 -3.50
CA ALA A 127 -1.18 9.79 -2.83
C ALA A 127 -1.67 10.04 -1.39
N VAL A 128 -2.98 10.02 -1.14
CA VAL A 128 -3.53 10.20 0.21
C VAL A 128 -3.35 8.93 1.05
N GLU A 129 -3.70 7.76 0.50
CA GLU A 129 -3.72 6.48 1.22
C GLU A 129 -2.30 6.01 1.60
N PHE A 130 -1.35 6.07 0.68
CA PHE A 130 0.00 5.53 0.87
C PHE A 130 1.03 6.63 1.10
N ALA A 131 1.19 7.57 0.18
CA ALA A 131 2.20 8.62 0.33
C ALA A 131 1.87 9.54 1.51
N GLY A 132 0.61 9.95 1.67
CA GLY A 132 0.18 10.75 2.82
C GLY A 132 0.36 10.01 4.14
N GLY A 133 -0.02 8.73 4.20
CA GLY A 133 0.14 7.89 5.38
C GLY A 133 1.59 7.64 5.80
N MET A 134 2.53 7.73 4.85
CA MET A 134 3.96 7.60 5.13
C MET A 134 4.54 8.83 5.85
N PHE A 135 4.05 10.04 5.52
CA PHE A 135 4.58 11.29 6.05
C PHE A 135 3.78 11.84 7.24
N VAL A 136 2.50 11.48 7.35
CA VAL A 136 1.62 11.98 8.41
C VAL A 136 1.19 10.85 9.31
N PRO A 137 1.68 10.80 10.56
CA PRO A 137 1.29 9.77 11.52
C PRO A 137 -0.24 9.68 11.67
N PHE A 138 -0.76 8.47 11.78
CA PHE A 138 -2.20 8.18 11.94
C PHE A 138 -3.11 8.57 10.77
N LEU A 139 -2.61 9.19 9.69
CA LEU A 139 -3.44 9.57 8.55
C LEU A 139 -4.15 8.36 7.92
N SER A 140 -3.48 7.21 7.82
CA SER A 140 -4.07 5.99 7.26
C SER A 140 -5.26 5.50 8.07
N TYR A 141 -5.22 5.62 9.40
CA TYR A 141 -6.35 5.28 10.26
C TYR A 141 -7.49 6.29 10.09
N LEU A 142 -7.17 7.59 10.13
CA LEU A 142 -8.15 8.65 9.89
C LEU A 142 -8.82 8.49 8.52
N ASP A 143 -8.04 8.21 7.49
CA ASP A 143 -8.53 7.97 6.14
C ASP A 143 -9.52 6.81 6.09
N GLY A 144 -9.12 5.64 6.62
CA GLY A 144 -9.96 4.44 6.59
C GLY A 144 -11.24 4.56 7.43
N PHE A 145 -11.18 5.19 8.60
CA PHE A 145 -12.33 5.36 9.47
C PHE A 145 -13.24 6.53 9.09
N TRP A 146 -12.79 7.49 8.28
CA TRP A 146 -13.57 8.65 7.87
C TRP A 146 -14.93 8.30 7.31
N GLN A 147 -15.05 7.21 6.57
CA GLN A 147 -16.29 6.73 5.97
C GLN A 147 -17.42 6.42 6.98
N LEU A 148 -17.11 6.22 8.27
CA LEU A 148 -18.11 5.89 9.29
C LEU A 148 -19.08 7.04 9.57
N TRP A 149 -18.61 8.27 9.44
CA TRP A 149 -19.43 9.48 9.66
C TRP A 149 -19.63 10.31 8.41
N ASP A 150 -18.98 9.94 7.30
CA ASP A 150 -19.17 10.64 6.03
C ASP A 150 -20.52 10.35 5.40
N LYS A 151 -21.22 11.39 4.98
CA LYS A 151 -22.51 11.29 4.26
C LYS A 151 -22.50 12.24 3.07
N PRO A 152 -23.25 11.92 2.00
CA PRO A 152 -24.15 10.76 1.86
C PRO A 152 -23.46 9.46 1.35
N TRP A 153 -22.19 9.48 0.94
CA TRP A 153 -21.57 8.43 0.15
C TRP A 153 -20.56 7.55 0.91
N GLN A 154 -20.43 7.75 2.22
CA GLN A 154 -19.51 6.96 3.06
C GLN A 154 -18.11 6.86 2.45
N GLN A 155 -17.54 8.01 2.08
CA GLN A 155 -16.22 8.10 1.46
C GLN A 155 -15.11 8.11 2.51
N CYS A 156 -14.00 7.41 2.24
CA CYS A 156 -12.73 7.66 2.92
C CYS A 156 -12.16 9.03 2.49
N LEU A 157 -11.13 9.54 3.14
CA LEU A 157 -10.49 10.80 2.74
C LEU A 157 -9.92 10.70 1.32
N HIS A 158 -9.23 9.60 1.00
CA HIS A 158 -8.71 9.36 -0.33
C HIS A 158 -9.82 9.31 -1.40
N ASP A 159 -11.01 8.78 -1.06
CA ASP A 159 -12.17 8.80 -1.95
C ASP A 159 -12.63 10.22 -2.25
N LYS A 160 -12.73 11.06 -1.22
CA LYS A 160 -13.12 12.47 -1.34
C LYS A 160 -12.15 13.28 -2.18
N PHE A 161 -10.86 13.13 -1.90
CA PHE A 161 -9.81 13.84 -2.64
C PHE A 161 -9.79 13.47 -4.12
N ALA A 162 -10.14 12.23 -4.42
CA ALA A 162 -10.16 11.71 -5.78
C ALA A 162 -11.50 11.91 -6.52
N GLY A 163 -12.56 12.28 -5.81
CA GLY A 163 -13.91 12.35 -6.36
C GLY A 163 -14.45 10.97 -6.77
N THR A 164 -14.22 9.96 -5.93
CA THR A 164 -14.63 8.56 -6.17
C THR A 164 -15.49 8.03 -5.02
N VAL A 165 -16.21 6.96 -5.28
CA VAL A 165 -16.94 6.16 -4.27
C VAL A 165 -16.70 4.68 -4.52
N VAL A 166 -16.90 3.85 -3.49
CA VAL A 166 -16.81 2.40 -3.64
C VAL A 166 -18.20 1.80 -3.55
N VAL A 167 -18.54 1.02 -4.56
CA VAL A 167 -19.85 0.38 -4.72
C VAL A 167 -19.73 -1.13 -4.68
N LYS A 168 -20.83 -1.80 -4.37
CA LYS A 168 -20.97 -3.25 -4.44
C LYS A 168 -21.41 -3.63 -5.86
N VAL A 169 -20.75 -4.61 -6.48
CA VAL A 169 -21.06 -5.11 -7.83
C VAL A 169 -21.46 -6.57 -7.76
N GLY A 170 -22.71 -6.83 -8.19
CA GLY A 170 -23.31 -8.14 -8.14
C GLY A 170 -24.04 -8.43 -6.82
N PRO A 171 -24.89 -9.44 -6.85
CA PRO A 171 -25.60 -9.92 -5.66
C PRO A 171 -24.64 -10.55 -4.64
#